data_63df00e84891d367e0fddc85877b4be5
#
_entry.id   63df00e84891d367e0fddc85877b4be5
#
_cell.length_a   1.000
_cell.length_b   1.000
_cell.length_c   1.000
_cell.angle_alpha   90.00
_cell.angle_beta   90.00
_cell.angle_gamma   90.00
#
_symmetry.space_group_name_H-M   'P 1'
#
loop_
_entity.id
_entity.type
_entity.pdbx_description
1 polymer ?
#
loop_
_entity_poly.entity_id
_entity_poly.type
_entity_poly.pdbx_seq_one_letter_code
_entity_poly.pdbx_strand_id
1 'polypeptide(L)'
;MQKYTVKIYEADIEKYSTEITTEDIHDDIYDIISDAIWAAYPTDNMSTPNSVDIDRAYDNAEFDETGFVAYFGHDDGCMITATRQ
;
A
#
# COMPACT_ATOMS: atom_id res chain seq x y z
N MET A 1 -12.15 -16.02 4.65
CA MET A 1 -11.29 -14.84 4.50
C MET A 1 -9.90 -15.22 4.05
N GLN A 2 -9.28 -14.37 3.27
CA GLN A 2 -7.94 -14.58 2.77
C GLN A 2 -6.95 -13.70 3.53
N LYS A 3 -5.78 -14.22 3.86
CA LYS A 3 -4.75 -13.49 4.58
C LYS A 3 -3.68 -13.00 3.60
N TYR A 4 -3.24 -11.76 3.78
CA TYR A 4 -2.23 -11.12 2.93
C TYR A 4 -1.15 -10.49 3.79
N THR A 5 0.07 -10.45 3.27
CA THR A 5 1.16 -9.66 3.82
C THR A 5 1.24 -8.36 3.04
N VAL A 6 1.11 -7.23 3.73
CA VAL A 6 1.17 -5.89 3.12
C VAL A 6 2.50 -5.25 3.50
N LYS A 7 3.24 -4.80 2.50
CA LYS A 7 4.56 -4.17 2.70
C LYS A 7 4.65 -2.87 1.93
N ILE A 8 5.37 -1.92 2.52
CA ILE A 8 5.70 -0.65 1.85
C ILE A 8 7.21 -0.55 1.73
N TYR A 9 7.66 -0.18 0.54
CA TYR A 9 9.07 0.05 0.23
C TYR A 9 9.27 1.49 -0.19
N GLU A 10 10.40 2.06 0.22
CA GLU A 10 10.82 3.38 -0.24
C GLU A 10 12.26 3.23 -0.73
N ALA A 11 12.50 3.55 -2.00
CA ALA A 11 13.81 3.37 -2.64
C ALA A 11 14.34 1.94 -2.43
N ASP A 12 13.45 0.95 -2.62
CA ASP A 12 13.74 -0.48 -2.47
C ASP A 12 14.06 -0.93 -1.04
N ILE A 13 13.85 -0.06 -0.06
CA ILE A 13 14.04 -0.41 1.36
C ILE A 13 12.68 -0.63 2.00
N GLU A 14 12.47 -1.76 2.65
CA GLU A 14 11.22 -2.05 3.35
C GLU A 14 11.04 -1.11 4.52
N LYS A 15 9.94 -0.34 4.51
CA LYS A 15 9.62 0.62 5.56
C LYS A 15 8.53 0.14 6.50
N TYR A 16 7.68 -0.77 6.05
CA TYR A 16 6.53 -1.19 6.82
C TYR A 16 6.08 -2.57 6.34
N SER A 17 5.63 -3.38 7.27
CA SER A 17 5.09 -4.69 6.97
C SER A 17 4.00 -5.02 7.98
N THR A 18 2.89 -5.56 7.51
CA THR A 18 1.80 -6.00 8.36
C THR A 18 1.07 -7.16 7.70
N GLU A 19 0.23 -7.83 8.47
CA GLU A 19 -0.66 -8.86 7.96
C GLU A 19 -2.09 -8.37 8.09
N ILE A 20 -2.90 -8.64 7.07
CA ILE A 20 -4.32 -8.32 7.06
C ILE A 20 -5.12 -9.54 6.62
N THR A 21 -6.41 -9.54 6.97
CA THR A 21 -7.37 -10.49 6.41
C THR A 21 -8.48 -9.72 5.73
N THR A 22 -8.95 -10.21 4.60
CA THR A 22 -10.03 -9.58 3.85
C THR A 22 -10.85 -10.65 3.13
N GLU A 23 -12.13 -10.39 2.96
CA GLU A 23 -13.00 -11.25 2.17
C GLU A 23 -12.84 -10.98 0.68
N ASP A 24 -12.57 -9.72 0.32
CA ASP A 24 -12.39 -9.33 -1.08
C ASP A 24 -11.39 -8.20 -1.17
N ILE A 25 -10.19 -8.54 -1.61
CA ILE A 25 -9.10 -7.56 -1.71
C ILE A 25 -9.41 -6.45 -2.72
N HIS A 26 -10.24 -6.73 -3.73
CA HIS A 26 -10.62 -5.71 -4.71
C HIS A 26 -11.52 -4.64 -4.09
N ASP A 27 -12.45 -5.06 -3.23
CA ASP A 27 -13.34 -4.12 -2.56
C ASP A 27 -12.62 -3.33 -1.47
N ASP A 28 -11.65 -3.95 -0.80
CA ASP A 28 -10.98 -3.36 0.35
C ASP A 28 -9.69 -2.62 -0.01
N ILE A 29 -9.29 -2.60 -1.28
CA ILE A 29 -7.98 -2.09 -1.68
C ILE A 29 -7.72 -0.66 -1.21
N TYR A 30 -8.71 0.24 -1.29
CA TYR A 30 -8.51 1.63 -0.89
C TYR A 30 -8.19 1.72 0.60
N ASP A 31 -8.94 1.00 1.42
CA ASP A 31 -8.71 0.98 2.87
C ASP A 31 -7.36 0.34 3.22
N ILE A 32 -6.98 -0.72 2.51
CA ILE A 32 -5.69 -1.38 2.72
C ILE A 32 -4.55 -0.41 2.43
N ILE A 33 -4.61 0.28 1.30
CA ILE A 33 -3.59 1.26 0.93
C ILE A 33 -3.56 2.41 1.93
N SER A 34 -4.72 2.95 2.27
CA SER A 34 -4.82 4.07 3.20
C SER A 34 -4.25 3.72 4.57
N ASP A 35 -4.67 2.60 5.14
CA ASP A 35 -4.21 2.18 6.46
C ASP A 35 -2.69 1.94 6.48
N ALA A 36 -2.15 1.32 5.44
CA ALA A 36 -0.73 1.02 5.36
C ALA A 36 0.11 2.29 5.22
N ILE A 37 -0.31 3.21 4.34
CA ILE A 37 0.44 4.46 4.14
C ILE A 37 0.42 5.30 5.42
N TRP A 38 -0.74 5.44 6.07
CA TRP A 38 -0.81 6.20 7.31
C TRP A 38 -0.02 5.55 8.44
N ALA A 39 0.04 4.22 8.50
CA ALA A 39 0.83 3.51 9.50
C ALA A 39 2.33 3.67 9.26
N ALA A 40 2.75 3.63 8.00
CA ALA A 40 4.17 3.77 7.64
C ALA A 40 4.67 5.21 7.79
N TYR A 41 3.78 6.19 7.56
CA TYR A 41 4.13 7.62 7.57
C TYR A 41 3.13 8.38 8.44
N PRO A 42 3.21 8.21 9.76
CA PRO A 42 2.20 8.76 10.67
C PRO A 42 2.30 10.27 10.89
N THR A 43 3.40 10.88 10.52
CA THR A 43 3.57 12.32 10.70
C THR A 43 2.95 13.08 9.53
N ASP A 44 2.14 14.07 9.86
CA ASP A 44 1.49 14.90 8.87
C ASP A 44 2.37 16.09 8.53
N ASN A 45 3.33 15.87 7.63
CA ASN A 45 4.17 16.95 7.12
C ASN A 45 4.30 16.81 5.60
N MET A 46 4.83 17.86 4.98
CA MET A 46 4.84 17.97 3.52
C MET A 46 5.77 16.97 2.82
N SER A 47 6.63 16.32 3.56
CA SER A 47 7.57 15.36 2.99
C SER A 47 7.13 13.92 3.13
N THR A 48 6.04 13.66 3.86
CA THR A 48 5.51 12.30 4.01
C THR A 48 4.35 12.06 3.05
N PRO A 49 4.20 10.83 2.56
CA PRO A 49 3.02 10.46 1.77
C PRO A 49 1.74 10.73 2.54
N ASN A 50 0.70 11.12 1.83
CA ASN A 50 -0.59 11.52 2.43
C ASN A 50 -1.74 11.11 1.50
N SER A 51 -2.88 11.77 1.62
CA SER A 51 -4.07 11.41 0.86
C SER A 51 -3.88 11.48 -0.66
N VAL A 52 -3.02 12.36 -1.17
CA VAL A 52 -2.73 12.42 -2.60
C VAL A 52 -1.99 11.15 -3.03
N ASP A 53 -1.07 10.68 -2.20
CA ASP A 53 -0.33 9.45 -2.48
C ASP A 53 -1.23 8.21 -2.41
N ILE A 54 -2.19 8.22 -1.49
CA ILE A 54 -3.19 7.15 -1.40
C ILE A 54 -3.97 7.05 -2.70
N ASP A 55 -4.47 8.18 -3.20
CA ASP A 55 -5.23 8.21 -4.44
C ASP A 55 -4.38 7.77 -5.63
N ARG A 56 -3.11 8.20 -5.67
CA ARG A 56 -2.18 7.81 -6.74
C ARG A 56 -1.95 6.29 -6.74
N ALA A 57 -1.69 5.72 -5.57
CA ALA A 57 -1.49 4.27 -5.46
C ALA A 57 -2.75 3.51 -5.86
N TYR A 58 -3.91 3.98 -5.41
CA TYR A 58 -5.16 3.35 -5.77
C TYR A 58 -5.39 3.36 -7.29
N ASP A 59 -5.11 4.50 -7.94
CA ASP A 59 -5.33 4.66 -9.37
C ASP A 59 -4.42 3.78 -10.22
N ASN A 60 -3.21 3.48 -9.76
CA ASN A 60 -2.27 2.68 -10.55
C ASN A 60 -2.14 1.23 -10.08
N ALA A 61 -2.92 0.81 -9.11
CA ALA A 61 -2.82 -0.54 -8.56
C ALA A 61 -3.08 -1.60 -9.63
N GLU A 62 -2.21 -2.61 -9.66
CA GLU A 62 -2.36 -3.73 -10.58
C GLU A 62 -2.51 -5.01 -9.77
N PHE A 63 -3.52 -5.80 -10.11
CA PHE A 63 -3.81 -7.07 -9.45
C PHE A 63 -3.21 -8.23 -10.22
N ASP A 64 -2.77 -9.25 -9.48
CA ASP A 64 -2.36 -10.53 -10.06
C ASP A 64 -2.89 -11.67 -9.16
N GLU A 65 -2.42 -12.88 -9.39
CA GLU A 65 -2.89 -14.05 -8.65
C GLU A 65 -2.53 -13.99 -7.17
N THR A 66 -1.50 -13.23 -6.80
CA THR A 66 -1.00 -13.17 -5.43
C THR A 66 -1.52 -11.98 -4.63
N GLY A 67 -2.09 -10.98 -5.31
CA GLY A 67 -2.58 -9.78 -4.65
C GLY A 67 -2.48 -8.56 -5.54
N PHE A 68 -1.80 -7.51 -5.08
CA PHE A 68 -1.62 -6.32 -5.90
C PHE A 68 -0.28 -5.64 -5.63
N VAL A 69 0.10 -4.76 -6.55
CA VAL A 69 1.22 -3.83 -6.41
C VAL A 69 0.76 -2.45 -6.86
N ALA A 70 1.21 -1.41 -6.17
CA ALA A 70 0.89 -0.03 -6.52
C ALA A 70 2.08 0.85 -6.18
N TYR A 71 2.18 1.99 -6.87
CA TYR A 71 3.28 2.93 -6.71
C TYR A 71 2.76 4.29 -6.26
N PHE A 72 3.54 4.98 -5.46
CA PHE A 72 3.18 6.30 -4.97
C PHE A 72 4.44 7.09 -4.63
N GLY A 73 4.23 8.32 -4.16
CA GLY A 73 5.34 9.18 -3.78
C GLY A 73 5.99 9.90 -4.96
N HIS A 74 7.03 10.65 -4.67
CA HIS A 74 7.74 11.43 -5.68
C HIS A 74 8.45 10.51 -6.67
N ASP A 75 8.17 10.68 -7.96
CA ASP A 75 8.72 9.85 -9.04
C ASP A 75 8.44 8.35 -8.85
N ASP A 76 7.32 8.01 -8.20
CA ASP A 76 6.96 6.62 -7.90
C ASP A 76 8.06 5.89 -7.10
N GLY A 77 8.75 6.63 -6.23
CA GLY A 77 9.82 6.08 -5.42
C GLY A 77 9.36 5.17 -4.30
N CYS A 78 8.06 5.12 -4.02
CA CYS A 78 7.48 4.23 -3.02
C CYS A 78 6.60 3.19 -3.68
N MET A 79 6.55 2.00 -3.07
CA MET A 79 5.74 0.89 -3.58
C MET A 79 5.01 0.22 -2.43
N ILE A 80 3.76 -0.14 -2.66
CA ILE A 80 3.00 -0.97 -1.72
C ILE A 80 2.63 -2.28 -2.41
N THR A 81 2.83 -3.39 -1.70
CA THR A 81 2.45 -4.70 -2.19
C THR A 81 1.53 -5.38 -1.19
N ALA A 82 0.60 -6.18 -1.69
CA ALA A 82 -0.18 -7.10 -0.88
C ALA A 82 -0.02 -8.48 -1.51
N THR A 83 0.54 -9.41 -0.75
CA THR A 83 0.84 -10.75 -1.24
C THR A 83 0.08 -11.78 -0.41
N ARG A 84 -0.70 -12.62 -1.07
CA ARG A 84 -1.49 -13.67 -0.42
C ARG A 84 -0.57 -14.69 0.24
N GLN A 85 -0.90 -15.03 1.45
CA GLN A 85 -0.19 -16.05 2.21
C GLN A 85 -0.66 -17.46 1.86
#